data_81ba1dce6d048c849cfdb9a7a9e1eeb9
#
_entry.id   81ba1dce6d048c849cfdb9a7a9e1eeb9
#
_cell.length_a   1.000
_cell.length_b   1.000
_cell.length_c   1.000
_cell.angle_alpha   90.00
_cell.angle_beta   90.00
_cell.angle_gamma   90.00
#
_symmetry.space_group_name_H-M   'P 1'
#
loop_
_entity.id
_entity.type
_entity.pdbx_description
1 polymer ?
#
loop_
_entity_poly.entity_id
_entity_poly.type
_entity_poly.pdbx_seq_one_letter_code
_entity_poly.pdbx_strand_id
1 'polypeptide(L)'
;MKKSTILLIATASVLMLAGCAKTVSAEEAKAFVKENYSYDKASEAISNVTYTTKTVTEKAEGIFEKLGTVGTTEQKDVKGIIDVIKESSITDDEGITYKIDGKKFEAHQVVTGKSLAESLDVPEESLKGKMVSDLYCTEYGTPSKTKVVYDVTVNYSAGGIIITGAYKKTITTTYTYTYNK
;
A
#
# COMPACT_ATOMS: atom_id res chain seq x y z
N MET A 1 45.44 -26.44 -17.35
CA MET A 1 44.59 -26.71 -16.17
C MET A 1 43.37 -25.82 -16.26
N LYS A 2 42.20 -26.37 -16.68
CA LYS A 2 40.93 -25.62 -16.76
C LYS A 2 40.26 -25.69 -15.41
N LYS A 3 40.03 -24.54 -14.77
CA LYS A 3 39.24 -24.44 -13.54
C LYS A 3 37.77 -24.39 -13.93
N SER A 4 37.07 -25.48 -13.64
CA SER A 4 35.59 -25.54 -13.77
C SER A 4 34.98 -24.81 -12.57
N THR A 5 34.32 -23.68 -12.84
CA THR A 5 33.51 -22.96 -11.84
C THR A 5 32.17 -23.70 -11.76
N ILE A 6 31.91 -24.38 -10.66
CA ILE A 6 30.63 -25.00 -10.34
C ILE A 6 29.72 -23.87 -9.87
N LEU A 7 28.72 -23.53 -10.71
CA LEU A 7 27.64 -22.63 -10.36
C LEU A 7 26.66 -23.39 -9.44
N LEU A 8 26.74 -23.13 -8.14
CA LEU A 8 25.79 -23.67 -7.17
C LEU A 8 24.50 -22.86 -7.31
N ILE A 9 23.54 -23.39 -8.08
CA ILE A 9 22.16 -22.90 -8.07
C ILE A 9 21.57 -23.39 -6.75
N ALA A 10 21.51 -22.50 -5.75
CA ALA A 10 20.75 -22.73 -4.54
C ALA A 10 19.27 -22.62 -4.90
N THR A 11 18.64 -23.75 -5.23
CA THR A 11 17.18 -23.87 -5.22
C THR A 11 16.74 -23.75 -3.78
N ALA A 12 16.34 -22.52 -3.39
CA ALA A 12 15.63 -22.29 -2.15
C ALA A 12 14.31 -23.03 -2.22
N SER A 13 14.28 -24.24 -1.68
CA SER A 13 13.04 -24.98 -1.42
C SER A 13 12.24 -24.17 -0.41
N VAL A 14 11.22 -23.45 -0.89
CA VAL A 14 10.24 -22.76 -0.04
C VAL A 14 9.44 -23.86 0.66
N LEU A 15 9.91 -24.27 1.84
CA LEU A 15 9.09 -25.02 2.79
C LEU A 15 7.95 -24.08 3.20
N MET A 16 6.79 -24.26 2.59
CA MET A 16 5.54 -23.65 3.01
C MET A 16 5.17 -24.24 4.38
N LEU A 17 5.69 -23.63 5.43
CA LEU A 17 5.14 -23.79 6.77
C LEU A 17 3.83 -23.02 6.79
N ALA A 18 2.72 -23.75 6.81
CA ALA A 18 1.39 -23.19 6.98
C ALA A 18 1.36 -22.34 8.26
N GLY A 19 1.08 -21.03 8.12
CA GLY A 19 0.58 -20.23 9.21
C GLY A 19 1.43 -19.06 9.73
N CYS A 20 2.54 -18.64 9.07
CA CYS A 20 3.23 -17.41 9.45
C CYS A 20 3.51 -16.55 8.22
N ALA A 21 3.00 -15.33 8.21
CA ALA A 21 3.33 -14.34 7.19
C ALA A 21 4.86 -14.10 7.16
N LYS A 22 5.48 -14.28 5.99
CA LYS A 22 6.93 -14.08 5.80
C LYS A 22 7.18 -12.71 5.17
N THR A 23 8.06 -11.92 5.77
CA THR A 23 8.61 -10.72 5.11
C THR A 23 9.57 -11.15 4.01
N VAL A 24 9.45 -10.53 2.84
CA VAL A 24 10.20 -10.87 1.63
C VAL A 24 10.83 -9.62 1.01
N SER A 25 11.88 -9.81 0.19
CA SER A 25 12.46 -8.74 -0.62
C SER A 25 11.52 -8.32 -1.77
N ALA A 26 11.80 -7.17 -2.39
CA ALA A 26 11.07 -6.72 -3.58
C ALA A 26 11.17 -7.72 -4.74
N GLU A 27 12.35 -8.37 -4.93
CA GLU A 27 12.54 -9.38 -5.97
C GLU A 27 11.72 -10.64 -5.70
N GLU A 28 11.71 -11.14 -4.46
CA GLU A 28 10.85 -12.26 -4.06
C GLU A 28 9.37 -11.92 -4.21
N ALA A 29 8.96 -10.69 -3.86
CA ALA A 29 7.60 -10.19 -4.03
C ALA A 29 7.18 -10.14 -5.50
N LYS A 30 8.05 -9.63 -6.40
CA LYS A 30 7.82 -9.63 -7.86
C LYS A 30 7.64 -11.05 -8.39
N ALA A 31 8.54 -11.95 -8.03
CA ALA A 31 8.48 -13.35 -8.46
C ALA A 31 7.18 -14.02 -8.00
N PHE A 32 6.80 -13.80 -6.73
CA PHE A 32 5.56 -14.33 -6.17
C PHE A 32 4.32 -13.82 -6.91
N VAL A 33 4.22 -12.49 -7.13
CA VAL A 33 3.09 -11.87 -7.84
C VAL A 33 2.98 -12.39 -9.26
N LYS A 34 4.11 -12.46 -10.00
CA LYS A 34 4.17 -12.99 -11.37
C LYS A 34 3.71 -14.44 -11.48
N GLU A 35 4.10 -15.29 -10.54
CA GLU A 35 3.79 -16.72 -10.55
C GLU A 35 2.35 -17.02 -10.14
N ASN A 36 1.84 -16.30 -9.13
CA ASN A 36 0.60 -16.66 -8.45
C ASN A 36 -0.62 -15.88 -8.95
N TYR A 37 -0.44 -14.67 -9.48
CA TYR A 37 -1.55 -13.77 -9.80
C TYR A 37 -1.68 -13.53 -11.29
N SER A 38 -2.91 -13.61 -11.78
CA SER A 38 -3.26 -13.22 -13.15
C SER A 38 -4.71 -12.73 -13.20
N TYR A 39 -4.98 -11.83 -14.15
CA TYR A 39 -6.34 -11.34 -14.38
C TYR A 39 -7.29 -12.48 -14.77
N ASP A 40 -6.84 -13.41 -15.59
CA ASP A 40 -7.67 -14.53 -16.07
C ASP A 40 -8.14 -15.39 -14.90
N LYS A 41 -7.23 -15.82 -14.02
CA LYS A 41 -7.59 -16.59 -12.81
C LYS A 41 -8.55 -15.82 -11.89
N ALA A 42 -8.34 -14.52 -11.72
CA ALA A 42 -9.22 -13.69 -10.90
C ALA A 42 -10.60 -13.53 -11.54
N SER A 43 -10.67 -13.28 -12.85
CA SER A 43 -11.93 -13.11 -13.58
C SER A 43 -12.75 -14.40 -13.70
N GLU A 44 -12.10 -15.55 -13.75
CA GLU A 44 -12.77 -16.85 -13.69
C GLU A 44 -13.39 -17.11 -12.31
N ALA A 45 -12.70 -16.71 -11.24
CA ALA A 45 -13.13 -16.96 -9.86
C ALA A 45 -14.14 -15.94 -9.34
N ILE A 46 -14.11 -14.69 -9.80
CA ILE A 46 -14.85 -13.57 -9.24
C ILE A 46 -15.87 -13.06 -10.24
N SER A 47 -17.15 -13.03 -9.84
CA SER A 47 -18.26 -12.53 -10.69
C SER A 47 -18.60 -11.07 -10.42
N ASN A 48 -18.34 -10.56 -9.22
CA ASN A 48 -18.65 -9.17 -8.86
C ASN A 48 -17.77 -8.67 -7.73
N VAL A 49 -17.56 -7.35 -7.69
CA VAL A 49 -16.86 -6.68 -6.60
C VAL A 49 -17.61 -5.42 -6.16
N THR A 50 -17.80 -5.28 -4.87
CA THR A 50 -18.26 -4.05 -4.23
C THR A 50 -17.17 -3.54 -3.30
N TYR A 51 -17.08 -2.23 -3.11
CA TYR A 51 -16.15 -1.66 -2.14
C TYR A 51 -16.82 -0.58 -1.29
N THR A 52 -16.35 -0.46 -0.07
CA THR A 52 -16.75 0.59 0.87
C THR A 52 -15.52 1.37 1.27
N THR A 53 -15.53 2.67 1.02
CA THR A 53 -14.47 3.58 1.46
C THR A 53 -14.97 4.38 2.65
N LYS A 54 -14.29 4.19 3.79
CA LYS A 54 -14.49 4.98 5.00
C LYS A 54 -13.34 5.95 5.16
N THR A 55 -13.66 7.23 5.26
CA THR A 55 -12.70 8.30 5.54
C THR A 55 -13.00 8.89 6.91
N VAL A 56 -11.98 8.93 7.78
CA VAL A 56 -12.03 9.58 9.09
C VAL A 56 -10.99 10.69 9.08
N THR A 57 -11.42 11.94 9.21
CA THR A 57 -10.55 13.10 9.36
C THR A 57 -10.63 13.55 10.81
N GLU A 58 -9.54 13.35 11.57
CA GLU A 58 -9.46 13.74 12.98
C GLU A 58 -8.98 15.18 13.13
N LYS A 59 -8.11 15.63 12.23
CA LYS A 59 -7.58 17.00 12.16
C LYS A 59 -7.41 17.45 10.71
N ALA A 60 -7.77 18.69 10.42
CA ALA A 60 -7.46 19.42 9.19
C ALA A 60 -7.40 20.90 9.58
N GLU A 61 -6.25 21.37 10.00
CA GLU A 61 -6.04 22.70 10.59
C GLU A 61 -5.00 23.49 9.77
N GLY A 62 -5.12 24.81 9.76
CA GLY A 62 -4.20 25.71 9.08
C GLY A 62 -4.20 25.47 7.57
N ILE A 63 -3.02 25.25 6.97
CA ILE A 63 -2.90 25.04 5.53
C ILE A 63 -3.68 23.82 5.03
N PHE A 64 -4.01 22.89 5.91
CA PHE A 64 -4.71 21.63 5.56
C PHE A 64 -6.24 21.72 5.65
N GLU A 65 -6.83 22.85 6.04
CA GLU A 65 -8.29 23.02 6.12
C GLU A 65 -9.01 22.71 4.81
N LYS A 66 -8.33 22.96 3.67
CA LYS A 66 -8.88 22.68 2.33
C LYS A 66 -8.86 21.20 1.95
N LEU A 67 -8.09 20.33 2.66
CA LEU A 67 -7.96 18.92 2.36
C LEU A 67 -9.07 18.04 2.96
N GLY A 68 -9.95 18.62 3.77
CA GLY A 68 -11.11 17.93 4.28
C GLY A 68 -11.68 18.55 5.54
N THR A 69 -12.92 18.22 5.81
CA THR A 69 -13.63 18.62 7.04
C THR A 69 -13.46 17.51 8.08
N VAL A 70 -13.23 17.88 9.33
CA VAL A 70 -13.19 16.95 10.46
C VAL A 70 -14.51 16.18 10.54
N GLY A 71 -14.43 14.87 10.61
CA GLY A 71 -15.58 13.98 10.63
C GLY A 71 -15.34 12.64 9.99
N THR A 72 -16.42 11.90 9.81
CA THR A 72 -16.41 10.58 9.16
C THR A 72 -17.34 10.60 7.97
N THR A 73 -16.84 10.12 6.82
CA THR A 73 -17.65 9.86 5.63
C THR A 73 -17.51 8.40 5.22
N GLU A 74 -18.57 7.84 4.68
CA GLU A 74 -18.58 6.48 4.14
C GLU A 74 -19.25 6.51 2.77
N GLN A 75 -18.57 5.91 1.79
CA GLN A 75 -19.08 5.76 0.43
C GLN A 75 -19.02 4.30 0.05
N LYS A 76 -20.13 3.79 -0.46
CA LYS A 76 -20.23 2.42 -1.01
C LYS A 76 -20.47 2.50 -2.50
N ASP A 77 -19.74 1.68 -3.25
CA ASP A 77 -19.84 1.67 -4.70
C ASP A 77 -19.64 0.25 -5.24
N VAL A 78 -19.98 0.06 -6.52
CA VAL A 78 -19.82 -1.19 -7.26
C VAL A 78 -18.74 -0.99 -8.31
N LYS A 79 -17.72 -1.84 -8.28
CA LYS A 79 -16.64 -1.81 -9.26
C LYS A 79 -16.91 -2.88 -10.32
N GLY A 80 -17.08 -2.46 -11.58
CA GLY A 80 -17.28 -3.39 -12.70
C GLY A 80 -15.99 -4.09 -13.17
N ILE A 81 -14.81 -3.66 -12.69
CA ILE A 81 -13.50 -4.17 -13.13
C ILE A 81 -12.77 -4.75 -11.93
N ILE A 82 -12.25 -5.96 -12.09
CA ILE A 82 -11.37 -6.62 -11.11
C ILE A 82 -9.95 -6.12 -11.34
N ASP A 83 -9.36 -5.49 -10.32
CA ASP A 83 -7.94 -5.13 -10.35
C ASP A 83 -7.13 -6.26 -9.73
N VAL A 84 -6.08 -6.67 -10.42
CA VAL A 84 -5.09 -7.64 -9.92
C VAL A 84 -3.75 -6.92 -9.83
N ILE A 85 -3.07 -7.07 -8.69
CA ILE A 85 -1.73 -6.50 -8.51
C ILE A 85 -0.78 -7.08 -9.56
N LYS A 86 0.08 -6.24 -10.12
CA LYS A 86 1.07 -6.60 -11.14
C LYS A 86 2.48 -6.55 -10.57
N GLU A 87 3.38 -7.36 -11.13
CA GLU A 87 4.81 -7.32 -10.76
C GLU A 87 5.42 -5.92 -10.94
N SER A 88 4.95 -5.15 -11.94
CA SER A 88 5.40 -3.77 -12.19
C SER A 88 5.02 -2.77 -11.10
N SER A 89 4.08 -3.13 -10.22
CA SER A 89 3.69 -2.30 -9.07
C SER A 89 4.59 -2.53 -7.85
N ILE A 90 5.52 -3.50 -7.91
CA ILE A 90 6.45 -3.80 -6.84
C ILE A 90 7.74 -3.05 -7.10
N THR A 91 8.13 -2.18 -6.17
CA THR A 91 9.35 -1.37 -6.25
C THR A 91 10.28 -1.70 -5.08
N ASP A 92 11.54 -1.32 -5.20
CA ASP A 92 12.55 -1.45 -4.13
C ASP A 92 12.81 -0.08 -3.48
N ASP A 93 11.75 0.74 -3.36
CA ASP A 93 11.85 2.05 -2.76
C ASP A 93 11.97 1.95 -1.23
N GLU A 94 12.68 2.92 -0.66
CA GLU A 94 12.83 3.01 0.80
C GLU A 94 11.45 3.14 1.49
N GLY A 95 11.32 2.47 2.64
CA GLY A 95 10.09 2.49 3.43
C GLY A 95 9.01 1.51 2.99
N ILE A 96 9.27 0.66 1.98
CA ILE A 96 8.33 -0.38 1.56
C ILE A 96 8.74 -1.74 2.14
N THR A 97 7.76 -2.47 2.62
CA THR A 97 7.90 -3.84 3.12
C THR A 97 6.82 -4.73 2.53
N TYR A 98 7.20 -5.92 2.11
CA TYR A 98 6.30 -6.92 1.52
C TYR A 98 6.19 -8.14 2.43
N LYS A 99 4.98 -8.72 2.50
CA LYS A 99 4.71 -9.96 3.23
C LYS A 99 3.90 -10.92 2.37
N ILE A 100 4.20 -12.20 2.52
CA ILE A 100 3.47 -13.30 1.88
C ILE A 100 2.98 -14.24 2.98
N ASP A 101 1.68 -14.56 2.94
CA ASP A 101 1.01 -15.52 3.80
C ASP A 101 0.22 -16.52 2.95
N GLY A 102 0.81 -17.68 2.71
CA GLY A 102 0.29 -18.65 1.76
C GLY A 102 0.19 -18.06 0.36
N LYS A 103 -1.04 -17.86 -0.14
CA LYS A 103 -1.31 -17.19 -1.42
C LYS A 103 -1.73 -15.72 -1.29
N LYS A 104 -1.70 -15.16 -0.08
CA LYS A 104 -2.04 -13.76 0.17
C LYS A 104 -0.79 -12.90 0.14
N PHE A 105 -0.96 -11.66 -0.28
CA PHE A 105 0.12 -10.69 -0.40
C PHE A 105 -0.25 -9.41 0.35
N GLU A 106 0.72 -8.84 1.03
CA GLU A 106 0.59 -7.57 1.72
C GLU A 106 1.75 -6.66 1.34
N ALA A 107 1.46 -5.37 1.16
CA ALA A 107 2.46 -4.32 1.04
C ALA A 107 2.20 -3.26 2.10
N HIS A 108 3.26 -2.81 2.76
CA HIS A 108 3.27 -1.75 3.75
C HIS A 108 4.29 -0.70 3.33
N GLN A 109 3.87 0.56 3.23
CA GLN A 109 4.73 1.67 2.86
C GLN A 109 4.66 2.78 3.91
N VAL A 110 5.82 3.29 4.30
CA VAL A 110 5.95 4.49 5.14
C VAL A 110 6.64 5.56 4.34
N VAL A 111 5.98 6.70 4.15
CA VAL A 111 6.53 7.86 3.45
C VAL A 111 6.77 8.97 4.45
N THR A 112 7.98 9.53 4.44
CA THR A 112 8.43 10.62 5.33
C THR A 112 9.28 11.61 4.54
N GLY A 113 9.75 12.68 5.19
CA GLY A 113 10.74 13.61 4.65
C GLY A 113 10.32 14.24 3.32
N LYS A 114 11.25 14.30 2.39
CA LYS A 114 11.10 15.02 1.11
C LYS A 114 9.91 14.51 0.28
N SER A 115 9.77 13.22 0.11
CA SER A 115 8.69 12.65 -0.71
C SER A 115 7.30 12.98 -0.16
N LEU A 116 7.16 13.00 1.17
CA LEU A 116 5.91 13.39 1.81
C LEU A 116 5.68 14.90 1.67
N ALA A 117 6.70 15.72 1.85
CA ALA A 117 6.64 17.16 1.73
C ALA A 117 6.22 17.59 0.31
N GLU A 118 6.82 16.98 -0.73
CA GLU A 118 6.45 17.19 -2.12
C GLU A 118 4.98 16.80 -2.40
N SER A 119 4.51 15.68 -1.83
CA SER A 119 3.11 15.23 -2.00
C SER A 119 2.08 16.16 -1.35
N LEU A 120 2.48 16.92 -0.35
CA LEU A 120 1.63 17.86 0.39
C LEU A 120 1.86 19.33 0.00
N ASP A 121 2.80 19.60 -0.93
CA ASP A 121 3.20 20.93 -1.38
C ASP A 121 3.64 21.86 -0.22
N VAL A 122 4.52 21.33 0.63
CA VAL A 122 5.08 22.06 1.78
C VAL A 122 6.60 21.94 1.82
N PRO A 123 7.33 22.91 2.44
CA PRO A 123 8.78 22.80 2.63
C PRO A 123 9.14 21.59 3.51
N GLU A 124 10.14 20.80 3.10
CA GLU A 124 10.55 19.59 3.83
C GLU A 124 10.95 19.88 5.27
N GLU A 125 11.72 20.96 5.49
CA GLU A 125 12.20 21.34 6.81
C GLU A 125 11.09 21.74 7.80
N SER A 126 9.90 22.05 7.27
CA SER A 126 8.73 22.43 8.06
C SER A 126 7.85 21.26 8.46
N LEU A 127 7.99 20.11 7.75
CA LEU A 127 7.12 18.96 7.89
C LEU A 127 7.64 17.99 8.95
N LYS A 128 6.74 17.54 9.81
CA LYS A 128 6.95 16.43 10.74
C LYS A 128 5.82 15.44 10.59
N GLY A 129 6.14 14.16 10.72
CA GLY A 129 5.17 13.09 10.65
C GLY A 129 5.38 12.14 9.48
N LYS A 130 4.33 11.40 9.13
CA LYS A 130 4.38 10.35 8.12
C LYS A 130 3.03 10.10 7.44
N MET A 131 3.10 9.52 6.27
CA MET A 131 2.00 8.80 5.64
C MET A 131 2.31 7.30 5.69
N VAL A 132 1.32 6.51 6.05
CA VAL A 132 1.41 5.04 6.02
C VAL A 132 0.36 4.52 5.07
N SER A 133 0.75 3.63 4.16
CA SER A 133 -0.14 2.97 3.22
C SER A 133 -0.02 1.45 3.35
N ASP A 134 -1.14 0.78 3.54
CA ASP A 134 -1.24 -0.67 3.60
C ASP A 134 -2.11 -1.18 2.46
N LEU A 135 -1.66 -2.23 1.79
CA LEU A 135 -2.42 -2.99 0.80
C LEU A 135 -2.46 -4.45 1.24
N TYR A 136 -3.65 -5.02 1.29
CA TYR A 136 -3.89 -6.44 1.54
C TYR A 136 -4.55 -7.05 0.32
N CYS A 137 -4.01 -8.14 -0.18
CA CYS A 137 -4.56 -8.86 -1.33
C CYS A 137 -5.14 -10.22 -0.95
N THR A 138 -6.15 -10.65 -1.72
CA THR A 138 -6.69 -12.01 -1.67
C THR A 138 -5.71 -13.01 -2.28
N GLU A 139 -6.07 -14.28 -2.27
CA GLU A 139 -5.32 -15.35 -2.95
C GLU A 139 -5.30 -15.24 -4.49
N TYR A 140 -6.15 -14.38 -5.06
CA TYR A 140 -6.21 -14.06 -6.49
C TYR A 140 -5.42 -12.80 -6.87
N GLY A 141 -4.75 -12.15 -5.89
CA GLY A 141 -4.02 -10.91 -6.10
C GLY A 141 -4.92 -9.67 -6.22
N THR A 142 -6.20 -9.79 -5.91
CA THR A 142 -7.12 -8.65 -5.89
C THR A 142 -7.09 -7.96 -4.51
N PRO A 143 -7.17 -6.62 -4.42
CA PRO A 143 -7.19 -5.93 -3.13
C PRO A 143 -8.35 -6.38 -2.26
N SER A 144 -8.10 -6.84 -1.04
CA SER A 144 -9.14 -7.10 -0.04
C SER A 144 -9.37 -5.89 0.86
N LYS A 145 -8.31 -5.13 1.10
CA LYS A 145 -8.34 -3.91 1.89
C LYS A 145 -7.18 -3.00 1.52
N THR A 146 -7.44 -1.72 1.49
CA THR A 146 -6.39 -0.70 1.51
C THR A 146 -6.60 0.22 2.70
N LYS A 147 -5.51 0.75 3.26
CA LYS A 147 -5.56 1.73 4.33
C LYS A 147 -4.47 2.77 4.12
N VAL A 148 -4.85 4.05 4.14
CA VAL A 148 -3.90 5.16 4.10
C VAL A 148 -4.11 6.02 5.33
N VAL A 149 -3.03 6.30 6.05
CA VAL A 149 -3.03 7.13 7.25
C VAL A 149 -2.07 8.29 7.06
N TYR A 150 -2.57 9.49 7.18
CA TYR A 150 -1.78 10.71 7.29
C TYR A 150 -1.73 11.14 8.76
N ASP A 151 -0.55 11.41 9.27
CA ASP A 151 -0.34 11.99 10.59
C ASP A 151 0.84 12.95 10.47
N VAL A 152 0.53 14.21 10.16
CA VAL A 152 1.51 15.23 9.81
C VAL A 152 1.22 16.57 10.49
N THR A 153 2.29 17.31 10.76
CA THR A 153 2.24 18.70 11.22
C THR A 153 3.21 19.54 10.39
N VAL A 154 2.83 20.77 10.12
CA VAL A 154 3.69 21.76 9.46
C VAL A 154 3.88 22.94 10.39
N ASN A 155 5.13 23.38 10.52
CA ASN A 155 5.48 24.60 11.24
C ASN A 155 6.66 25.28 10.54
N TYR A 156 6.37 26.31 9.79
CA TYR A 156 7.35 27.10 9.02
C TYR A 156 7.26 28.57 9.41
N SER A 157 8.42 29.18 9.63
CA SER A 157 8.51 30.62 9.89
C SER A 157 9.75 31.19 9.21
N ALA A 158 9.57 32.03 8.19
CA ALA A 158 10.65 32.74 7.52
C ALA A 158 10.15 34.08 6.96
N GLY A 159 10.97 35.11 7.03
CA GLY A 159 10.68 36.42 6.42
C GLY A 159 9.37 37.06 6.87
N GLY A 160 8.90 36.78 8.11
CA GLY A 160 7.61 37.27 8.60
C GLY A 160 6.40 36.45 8.18
N ILE A 161 6.61 35.39 7.40
CA ILE A 161 5.57 34.44 7.01
C ILE A 161 5.56 33.30 8.01
N ILE A 162 4.38 32.99 8.56
CA ILE A 162 4.16 31.83 9.44
C ILE A 162 3.16 30.91 8.75
N ILE A 163 3.57 29.67 8.52
CA ILE A 163 2.72 28.61 7.98
C ILE A 163 2.63 27.49 9.00
N THR A 164 1.43 27.21 9.47
CA THR A 164 1.18 26.12 10.42
C THR A 164 0.02 25.27 9.95
N GLY A 165 0.02 24.02 10.36
CA GLY A 165 -1.09 23.12 10.10
C GLY A 165 -0.89 21.76 10.74
N ALA A 166 -2.00 21.06 10.96
CA ALA A 166 -2.01 19.66 11.38
C ALA A 166 -3.03 18.88 10.55
N TYR A 167 -2.63 17.72 10.07
CA TYR A 167 -3.48 16.86 9.27
C TYR A 167 -3.40 15.42 9.74
N LYS A 168 -4.53 14.91 10.21
CA LYS A 168 -4.67 13.53 10.62
C LYS A 168 -5.90 12.92 9.99
N LYS A 169 -5.68 11.98 9.06
CA LYS A 169 -6.73 11.39 8.25
C LYS A 169 -6.44 9.91 8.04
N THR A 170 -7.48 9.10 8.16
CA THR A 170 -7.45 7.68 7.80
C THR A 170 -8.46 7.42 6.71
N ILE A 171 -8.02 6.80 5.62
CA ILE A 171 -8.85 6.31 4.52
C ILE A 171 -8.73 4.80 4.51
N THR A 172 -9.86 4.10 4.63
CA THR A 172 -9.90 2.64 4.56
C THR A 172 -10.89 2.23 3.48
N THR A 173 -10.42 1.48 2.48
CA THR A 173 -11.29 0.85 1.49
C THR A 173 -11.30 -0.65 1.70
N THR A 174 -12.47 -1.22 1.85
CA THR A 174 -12.70 -2.67 2.00
C THR A 174 -13.43 -3.17 0.77
N TYR A 175 -12.93 -4.24 0.18
CA TYR A 175 -13.48 -4.87 -1.01
C TYR A 175 -14.18 -6.17 -0.64
N THR A 176 -15.37 -6.39 -1.19
CA THR A 176 -16.15 -7.61 -1.01
C THR A 176 -16.38 -8.24 -2.38
N TYR A 177 -15.99 -9.52 -2.51
CA TYR A 177 -16.05 -10.28 -3.74
C TYR A 177 -17.17 -11.30 -3.70
N THR A 178 -17.89 -11.42 -4.81
CA THR A 178 -18.78 -12.55 -5.08
C THR A 178 -18.05 -13.52 -5.98
N TYR A 179 -17.91 -14.76 -5.53
CA TYR A 179 -17.20 -15.80 -6.28
C TYR A 179 -18.16 -16.60 -7.15
N ASN A 180 -17.68 -17.03 -8.31
CA ASN A 180 -18.38 -17.97 -9.17
C ASN A 180 -18.51 -19.34 -8.46
N LYS A 181 -19.62 -20.03 -8.67
CA LYS A 181 -19.89 -21.36 -8.11
C LYS A 181 -19.29 -22.44 -9.00
#